data_9b18c5692ca73203d8f40bda1cb351db
#
_entry.id   9b18c5692ca73203d8f40bda1cb351db
#
_cell.length_a   1.000
_cell.length_b   1.000
_cell.length_c   1.000
_cell.angle_alpha   90.00
_cell.angle_beta   90.00
_cell.angle_gamma   90.00
#
_symmetry.space_group_name_H-M   'P 1'
#
loop_
_entity.id
_entity.type
_entity.pdbx_description
1 polymer ?
#
loop_
_entity_poly.entity_id
_entity_poly.type
_entity_poly.pdbx_seq_one_letter_code
_entity_poly.pdbx_strand_id
1 'polypeptide(L)' 'MSYADLTPDDRNANRGTQRGMALLEDSLRKLGAGRSIVVDKHGRVIAGNKALERAADLGFELLPVRTDGRQLVVVVRTD' A
#
# COMPACT_ATOMS: atom_id res chain seq x y z
N MET A 1 -8.40 5.37 9.03
CA MET A 1 -7.87 6.13 7.85
C MET A 1 -8.61 5.67 6.61
N SER A 2 -9.00 6.62 5.77
CA SER A 2 -9.71 6.35 4.53
C SER A 2 -8.76 6.46 3.34
N TYR A 3 -9.05 5.76 2.26
CA TYR A 3 -8.29 5.90 1.00
C TYR A 3 -8.31 7.34 0.48
N ALA A 4 -9.36 8.08 0.77
CA ALA A 4 -9.47 9.48 0.38
C ALA A 4 -8.45 10.38 1.08
N ASP A 5 -7.88 9.95 2.20
CA ASP A 5 -6.84 10.69 2.92
C ASP A 5 -5.46 10.58 2.27
N LEU A 6 -5.32 9.73 1.28
CA LEU A 6 -4.04 9.41 0.64
C LEU A 6 -4.00 9.95 -0.77
N THR A 7 -2.86 10.59 -1.11
CA THR A 7 -2.61 11.11 -2.46
C THR A 7 -1.55 10.26 -3.13
N PRO A 8 -1.88 9.53 -4.20
CA PRO A 8 -0.89 8.76 -4.95
C PRO A 8 0.21 9.67 -5.52
N ASP A 9 1.42 9.13 -5.67
CA ASP A 9 2.50 9.86 -6.29
C ASP A 9 2.28 9.92 -7.79
N ASP A 10 1.97 11.11 -8.31
CA ASP A 10 1.75 11.35 -9.73
C ASP A 10 3.03 11.30 -10.56
N ARG A 11 4.19 11.35 -9.91
CA ARG A 11 5.49 11.20 -10.57
C ARG A 11 5.87 9.74 -10.79
N ASN A 12 5.09 8.82 -10.31
CA ASN A 12 5.36 7.40 -10.48
C ASN A 12 5.08 7.00 -11.93
N ALA A 13 6.08 7.16 -12.78
CA ALA A 13 5.99 6.77 -14.18
C ALA A 13 5.95 5.24 -14.37
N ASN A 14 6.32 4.48 -13.36
CA ASN A 14 6.36 3.04 -13.43
C ASN A 14 5.02 2.44 -13.04
N ARG A 15 4.13 2.37 -14.02
CA ARG A 15 2.80 1.77 -13.82
C ARG A 15 2.87 0.24 -13.74
N GLY A 16 4.04 -0.34 -13.96
CA GLY A 16 4.17 -1.78 -14.04
C GLY A 16 3.54 -2.35 -15.32
N THR A 17 3.84 -3.60 -15.58
CA THR A 17 3.19 -4.31 -16.65
C THR A 17 1.85 -4.85 -16.18
N GLN A 18 0.96 -5.11 -17.12
CA GLN A 18 -0.32 -5.74 -16.81
C GLN A 18 -0.13 -7.08 -16.10
N ARG A 19 0.87 -7.84 -16.50
CA ARG A 19 1.23 -9.11 -15.86
C ARG A 19 1.67 -8.89 -14.41
N GLY A 20 2.51 -7.87 -14.16
CA GLY A 20 2.96 -7.55 -12.81
C GLY A 20 1.82 -7.13 -11.90
N MET A 21 0.87 -6.36 -12.42
CA MET A 21 -0.30 -5.96 -11.66
C MET A 21 -1.20 -7.15 -11.32
N ALA A 22 -1.38 -8.08 -12.27
CA ALA A 22 -2.17 -9.28 -12.05
C ALA A 22 -1.52 -10.18 -10.98
N LEU A 23 -0.20 -10.32 -11.00
CA LEU A 23 0.53 -11.09 -9.99
C LEU A 23 0.39 -10.47 -8.61
N LEU A 24 0.49 -9.14 -8.52
CA LEU A 24 0.32 -8.43 -7.25
C LEU A 24 -1.10 -8.62 -6.71
N GLU A 25 -2.11 -8.47 -7.54
CA GLU A 25 -3.49 -8.67 -7.14
C GLU A 25 -3.73 -10.09 -6.65
N ASP A 26 -3.22 -11.08 -7.36
CA ASP A 26 -3.35 -12.49 -6.98
C ASP A 26 -2.68 -12.75 -5.62
N SER A 27 -1.50 -12.19 -5.41
CA SER A 27 -0.80 -12.29 -4.14
C SER A 27 -1.60 -11.68 -3.00
N LEU A 28 -2.20 -10.51 -3.21
CA LEU A 28 -3.03 -9.86 -2.21
C LEU A 28 -4.28 -10.67 -1.88
N ARG A 29 -4.90 -11.30 -2.87
CA ARG A 29 -6.07 -12.15 -2.66
C ARG A 29 -5.75 -13.40 -1.86
N LYS A 30 -4.63 -14.04 -2.16
CA LYS A 30 -4.24 -15.32 -1.53
C LYS A 30 -3.63 -15.13 -0.16
N LEU A 31 -2.80 -14.11 -0.01
CA LEU A 31 -1.97 -13.92 1.18
C LEU A 31 -2.48 -12.81 2.09
N GLY A 32 -3.55 -12.13 1.69
CA GLY A 32 -4.01 -10.96 2.40
C GLY A 32 -3.10 -9.76 2.19
N ALA A 33 -3.43 -8.63 2.80
CA ALA A 33 -2.69 -7.41 2.59
C ALA A 33 -1.27 -7.46 3.14
N GLY A 34 -1.01 -8.08 4.26
CA GLY A 34 0.32 -8.31 4.88
C GLY A 34 1.48 -7.43 4.44
N ARG A 35 1.21 -6.32 3.78
CA ARG A 35 2.19 -5.40 3.19
C ARG A 35 1.98 -4.01 3.77
N SER A 36 2.99 -3.17 3.66
CA SER A 36 2.89 -1.78 4.08
C SER A 36 3.18 -0.86 2.90
N ILE A 37 2.61 0.34 2.98
CA ILE A 37 2.99 1.46 2.12
C ILE A 37 3.61 2.52 3.00
N VAL A 38 4.37 3.44 2.41
CA VAL A 38 4.95 4.55 3.14
C VAL A 38 4.28 5.84 2.67
N VAL A 39 3.81 6.61 3.64
CA VAL A 39 3.06 7.85 3.38
C VAL A 39 3.72 8.96 4.20
N ASP A 40 3.88 10.14 3.62
CA ASP A 40 4.43 11.26 4.35
C ASP A 40 3.39 11.89 5.30
N LYS A 41 3.81 12.88 6.07
CA LYS A 41 2.93 13.52 7.06
C LYS A 41 1.73 14.26 6.45
N HIS A 42 1.76 14.49 5.15
CA HIS A 42 0.67 15.17 4.43
C HIS A 42 -0.26 14.19 3.72
N GLY A 43 -0.04 12.88 3.88
CA GLY A 43 -0.86 11.86 3.24
C GLY A 43 -0.43 11.50 1.83
N ARG A 44 0.72 11.97 1.38
CA ARG A 44 1.24 11.64 0.05
C ARG A 44 1.97 10.30 0.09
N VAL A 45 1.63 9.42 -0.83
CA VAL A 45 2.24 8.10 -0.90
C VAL A 45 3.65 8.20 -1.47
N ILE A 46 4.64 7.80 -0.68
CA ILE A 46 6.05 7.80 -1.07
C ILE A 46 6.41 6.49 -1.77
N ALA A 47 5.88 5.39 -1.25
CA ALA A 47 6.13 4.06 -1.80
C ALA A 47 4.90 3.19 -1.65
N GLY A 48 4.64 2.34 -2.64
CA GLY A 48 3.56 1.37 -2.59
C GLY A 48 2.28 1.79 -3.31
N ASN A 49 2.36 2.66 -4.31
CA ASN A 49 1.17 3.13 -5.06
C ASN A 49 0.36 1.98 -5.66
N LYS A 50 1.04 0.97 -6.22
CA LYS A 50 0.36 -0.18 -6.83
C LYS A 50 -0.34 -1.04 -5.78
N ALA A 51 0.33 -1.26 -4.65
CA ALA A 51 -0.27 -2.02 -3.55
C ALA A 51 -1.49 -1.29 -3.00
N LEU A 52 -1.42 0.03 -2.86
CA LEU A 52 -2.56 0.84 -2.42
C LEU A 52 -3.74 0.72 -3.39
N GLU A 53 -3.48 0.83 -4.68
CA GLU A 53 -4.52 0.73 -5.70
C GLU A 53 -5.22 -0.62 -5.66
N ARG A 54 -4.44 -1.71 -5.61
CA ARG A 54 -5.03 -3.04 -5.56
C ARG A 54 -5.74 -3.31 -4.24
N ALA A 55 -5.22 -2.83 -3.13
CA ALA A 55 -5.88 -2.95 -1.84
C ALA A 55 -7.22 -2.21 -1.83
N ALA A 56 -7.29 -1.04 -2.46
CA ALA A 56 -8.54 -0.31 -2.59
C ALA A 56 -9.56 -1.10 -3.41
N ASP A 57 -9.13 -1.71 -4.53
CA ASP A 57 -9.99 -2.53 -5.37
C ASP A 57 -10.55 -3.74 -4.62
N LEU A 58 -9.76 -4.30 -3.71
CA LEU A 58 -10.14 -5.46 -2.91
C LEU A 58 -10.85 -5.10 -1.60
N GLY A 59 -10.94 -3.82 -1.28
CA GLY A 59 -11.64 -3.33 -0.11
C GLY A 59 -10.93 -3.56 1.21
N PHE A 60 -9.59 -3.65 1.21
CA PHE A 60 -8.84 -3.82 2.46
C PHE A 60 -8.90 -2.57 3.32
N GLU A 61 -8.96 -2.78 4.62
CA GLU A 61 -8.91 -1.71 5.62
C GLU A 61 -7.51 -1.14 5.74
N LEU A 62 -7.40 0.17 5.95
CA LEU A 62 -6.13 0.86 6.16
C LEU A 62 -5.86 1.02 7.65
N LEU A 63 -4.71 0.54 8.11
CA LEU A 63 -4.26 0.68 9.48
C LEU A 63 -3.04 1.60 9.52
N PRO A 64 -3.20 2.87 9.93
CA PRO A 64 -2.07 3.80 9.98
C PRO A 64 -1.17 3.53 11.18
N VAL A 65 0.13 3.52 10.96
CA VAL A 65 1.14 3.48 12.00
C VAL A 65 2.02 4.72 11.84
N ARG A 66 2.05 5.57 12.84
CA ARG A 66 2.80 6.82 12.79
C ARG A 66 4.17 6.62 13.42
N THR A 67 5.19 7.09 12.72
CA THR A 67 6.58 6.96 13.16
C THR A 67 7.38 8.19 12.72
N ASP A 68 8.44 8.47 13.45
CA ASP A 68 9.38 9.55 13.09
C ASP A 68 10.48 9.07 12.13
N GLY A 69 10.41 7.85 11.67
CA GLY A 69 11.39 7.27 10.74
C GLY A 69 12.56 6.58 11.41
N ARG A 70 12.58 6.51 12.73
CA ARG A 70 13.66 5.86 13.49
C ARG A 70 13.33 4.42 13.87
N GLN A 71 12.15 3.95 13.50
CA GLN A 71 11.68 2.61 13.83
C GLN A 71 11.38 1.85 12.56
N LEU A 72 11.73 0.59 12.53
CA LEU A 72 11.33 -0.32 11.46
C LEU A 72 9.97 -0.92 11.83
N VAL A 73 8.99 -0.66 11.01
CA VAL A 73 7.64 -1.21 11.24
C VAL A 73 7.63 -2.67 10.81
N VAL A 74 7.27 -3.54 11.73
CA VAL A 74 7.17 -4.98 11.49
C VAL A 74 5.69 -5.35 11.45
N VAL A 75 5.26 -5.88 10.32
CA VAL A 75 3.88 -6.36 10.16
C VAL A 75 3.84 -7.83 10.55
N VAL A 76 3.08 -8.15 11.58
CA VAL A 76 2.91 -9.52 12.07
C VAL A 76 1.52 -10.00 11.67
N ARG A 77 1.48 -11.00 10.82
CA ARG A 77 0.21 -11.62 10.44
C ARG A 77 -0.23 -12.61 11.50
N THR A 78 -1.52 -12.61 11.78
CA THR A 78 -2.11 -13.50 12.79
C THR A 78 -2.91 -14.65 12.19
N ASP A 79 -2.97 -14.71 10.89
CA ASP A 79 -3.66 -15.77 10.14
C ASP A 79 -2.73 -16.91 9.72
#